data_832020d4ae5dbae34e5baaaf50173fa4
#
_entry.id   832020d4ae5dbae34e5baaaf50173fa4
#
_cell.length_a   1.000
_cell.length_b   1.000
_cell.length_c   1.000
_cell.angle_alpha   90.00
_cell.angle_beta   90.00
_cell.angle_gamma   90.00
#
_symmetry.space_group_name_H-M   'P 1'
#
loop_
_entity.id
_entity.type
_entity.pdbx_description
1 polymer ?
#
loop_
_entity_poly.entity_id
_entity_poly.type
_entity_poly.pdbx_seq_one_letter_code
_entity_poly.pdbx_strand_id
1 'polypeptide(L)'
;MIIESIIGGMLIMTPIDMGKDYNEHLQEVGQAKCLADNMYFEARNQGTAGITAVSNVVLNRVKSEMYPNTICEVVRQGPHRESWRKNGVYHPVKHRCQFSWYCDGKPDKPKNIEQY
;
A
#
# COMPACT_ATOMS: atom_id res chain seq x y z
N MET A 1 32.39 23.50 -0.52
CA MET A 1 32.61 22.35 -1.42
C MET A 1 31.50 21.34 -1.38
N ILE A 2 31.26 20.70 -0.25
CA ILE A 2 30.14 19.74 -0.13
C ILE A 2 28.79 20.43 -0.32
N ILE A 3 28.61 21.61 0.25
CA ILE A 3 27.37 22.40 0.13
C ILE A 3 27.14 22.80 -1.33
N GLU A 4 28.18 23.20 -2.03
CA GLU A 4 28.09 23.58 -3.44
C GLU A 4 27.68 22.39 -4.32
N SER A 5 28.20 21.20 -4.03
CA SER A 5 27.81 19.99 -4.75
C SER A 5 26.35 19.63 -4.55
N ILE A 6 25.83 19.79 -3.34
CA ILE A 6 24.42 19.55 -3.03
C ILE A 6 23.52 20.54 -3.75
N ILE A 7 23.87 21.82 -3.70
CA ILE A 7 23.11 22.87 -4.38
C ILE A 7 23.13 22.65 -5.90
N GLY A 8 24.32 22.31 -6.43
CA GLY A 8 24.45 22.02 -7.85
C GLY A 8 23.58 20.83 -8.28
N GLY A 9 23.55 19.76 -7.48
CA GLY A 9 22.71 18.62 -7.74
C GLY A 9 21.21 18.95 -7.74
N MET A 10 20.79 19.86 -6.88
CA MET A 10 19.38 20.30 -6.83
C MET A 10 19.01 21.18 -8.01
N LEU A 11 19.93 21.98 -8.50
CA LEU A 11 19.68 22.94 -9.58
C LEU A 11 19.75 22.32 -10.98
N ILE A 12 20.33 21.12 -11.13
CA ILE A 12 20.58 20.48 -12.41
C ILE A 12 19.61 19.32 -12.67
N MET A 13 18.46 19.31 -12.01
CA MET A 13 17.44 18.29 -12.27
C MET A 13 16.91 18.42 -13.69
N THR A 14 17.03 17.34 -14.49
CA THR A 14 16.55 17.31 -15.86
C THR A 14 15.06 16.97 -15.92
N PRO A 15 14.33 17.28 -17.03
CA PRO A 15 12.94 16.87 -17.19
C PRO A 15 12.72 15.35 -17.07
N ILE A 16 13.71 14.54 -17.49
CA ILE A 16 13.66 13.08 -17.38
C ILE A 16 13.69 12.66 -15.90
N ASP A 17 14.58 13.28 -15.11
CA ASP A 17 14.67 13.01 -13.68
C ASP A 17 13.41 13.44 -12.94
N MET A 18 12.81 14.57 -13.34
CA MET A 18 11.54 15.03 -12.77
C MET A 18 10.41 14.04 -13.04
N GLY A 19 10.33 13.46 -14.24
CA GLY A 19 9.33 12.46 -14.58
C GLY A 19 9.50 11.18 -13.79
N LYS A 20 10.73 10.75 -13.59
CA LYS A 20 11.05 9.59 -12.75
C LYS A 20 10.67 9.82 -11.30
N ASP A 21 11.02 10.97 -10.73
CA ASP A 21 10.67 11.33 -9.36
C ASP A 21 9.14 11.39 -9.17
N TYR A 22 8.42 11.91 -10.15
CA TYR A 22 6.96 11.95 -10.11
C TYR A 22 6.36 10.53 -10.06
N ASN A 23 6.86 9.62 -10.89
CA ASN A 23 6.39 8.22 -10.89
C ASN A 23 6.70 7.51 -9.57
N GLU A 24 7.90 7.72 -9.02
CA GLU A 24 8.25 7.19 -7.70
C GLU A 24 7.34 7.73 -6.62
N HIS A 25 7.01 9.02 -6.66
CA HIS A 25 6.09 9.63 -5.72
C HIS A 25 4.68 9.02 -5.81
N LEU A 26 4.17 8.78 -7.02
CA LEU A 26 2.87 8.12 -7.20
C LEU A 26 2.87 6.71 -6.62
N GLN A 27 3.96 5.96 -6.76
CA GLN A 27 4.08 4.64 -6.15
C GLN A 27 4.08 4.72 -4.63
N GLU A 28 4.81 5.65 -4.06
CA GLU A 28 4.84 5.85 -2.60
C GLU A 28 3.46 6.22 -2.06
N VAL A 29 2.73 7.09 -2.73
CA VAL A 29 1.36 7.46 -2.35
C VAL A 29 0.44 6.24 -2.42
N GLY A 30 0.55 5.42 -3.46
CA GLY A 30 -0.22 4.19 -3.59
C GLY A 30 0.06 3.19 -2.48
N GLN A 31 1.34 3.01 -2.11
CA GLN A 31 1.73 2.13 -1.00
C GLN A 31 1.23 2.66 0.34
N ALA A 32 1.34 3.96 0.56
CA ALA A 32 0.82 4.60 1.78
C ALA A 32 -0.70 4.43 1.88
N LYS A 33 -1.43 4.53 0.78
CA LYS A 33 -2.87 4.32 0.76
C LYS A 33 -3.23 2.88 1.13
N CYS A 34 -2.53 1.88 0.61
CA CYS A 34 -2.76 0.49 0.97
C CYS A 34 -2.55 0.27 2.47
N LEU A 35 -1.51 0.87 3.05
CA LEU A 35 -1.25 0.78 4.48
C LEU A 35 -2.36 1.45 5.28
N ALA A 36 -2.78 2.64 4.89
CA ALA A 36 -3.85 3.39 5.57
C ALA A 36 -5.18 2.64 5.50
N ASP A 37 -5.54 2.07 4.35
CA ASP A 37 -6.74 1.25 4.20
C ASP A 37 -6.71 0.08 5.17
N ASN A 38 -5.58 -0.62 5.27
CA ASN A 38 -5.46 -1.77 6.16
C ASN A 38 -5.56 -1.36 7.63
N MET A 39 -4.91 -0.27 8.00
CA MET A 39 -5.01 0.28 9.36
C MET A 39 -6.45 0.64 9.70
N TYR A 40 -7.16 1.27 8.79
CA TYR A 40 -8.56 1.64 9.01
C TYR A 40 -9.44 0.42 9.22
N PHE A 41 -9.41 -0.55 8.29
CA PHE A 41 -10.34 -1.68 8.34
C PHE A 41 -10.01 -2.70 9.43
N GLU A 42 -8.73 -2.83 9.79
CA GLU A 42 -8.32 -3.79 10.83
C GLU A 42 -8.38 -3.23 12.23
N ALA A 43 -8.14 -1.93 12.41
CA ALA A 43 -7.88 -1.39 13.74
C ALA A 43 -8.61 -0.08 14.06
N ARG A 44 -9.61 0.33 13.30
CA ARG A 44 -10.26 1.64 13.49
C ARG A 44 -10.85 1.86 14.88
N ASN A 45 -11.23 0.81 15.59
CA ASN A 45 -11.85 0.89 16.90
C ASN A 45 -10.88 0.54 18.05
N GLN A 46 -9.59 0.38 17.77
CA GLN A 46 -8.61 -0.13 18.73
C GLN A 46 -7.66 0.94 19.27
N GLY A 47 -7.80 2.17 18.81
CA GLY A 47 -6.90 3.25 19.24
C GLY A 47 -5.50 3.15 18.65
N THR A 48 -4.60 4.01 19.12
CA THR A 48 -3.25 4.16 18.57
C THR A 48 -2.42 2.89 18.67
N ALA A 49 -2.51 2.18 19.78
CA ALA A 49 -1.73 0.95 20.00
C ALA A 49 -2.13 -0.14 19.00
N GLY A 50 -3.42 -0.32 18.74
CA GLY A 50 -3.92 -1.30 17.78
C GLY A 50 -3.54 -0.92 16.33
N ILE A 51 -3.63 0.35 15.98
CA ILE A 51 -3.23 0.85 14.66
C ILE A 51 -1.74 0.63 14.44
N THR A 52 -0.91 0.93 15.43
CA THR A 52 0.54 0.71 15.37
C THR A 52 0.88 -0.77 15.21
N ALA A 53 0.20 -1.64 15.94
CA ALA A 53 0.43 -3.09 15.84
C ALA A 53 0.12 -3.62 14.44
N VAL A 54 -1.01 -3.21 13.85
CA VAL A 54 -1.39 -3.63 12.50
C VAL A 54 -0.38 -3.14 11.47
N SER A 55 0.05 -1.87 11.56
CA SER A 55 1.03 -1.34 10.61
C SER A 55 2.38 -2.06 10.74
N ASN A 56 2.83 -2.38 11.95
CA ASN A 56 4.07 -3.12 12.18
C ASN A 56 4.02 -4.52 11.58
N VAL A 57 2.89 -5.20 11.65
CA VAL A 57 2.73 -6.52 11.02
C VAL A 57 2.95 -6.41 9.52
N VAL A 58 2.31 -5.45 8.86
CA VAL A 58 2.47 -5.25 7.41
C VAL A 58 3.92 -4.92 7.05
N LEU A 59 4.53 -3.97 7.75
CA LEU A 59 5.89 -3.53 7.45
C LEU A 59 6.92 -4.63 7.71
N ASN A 60 6.74 -5.44 8.75
CA ASN A 60 7.62 -6.58 9.03
C ASN A 60 7.49 -7.65 7.93
N ARG A 61 6.28 -7.90 7.43
CA ARG A 61 6.07 -8.83 6.32
C ARG A 61 6.76 -8.37 5.05
N VAL A 62 6.68 -7.07 4.73
CA VAL A 62 7.37 -6.51 3.56
C VAL A 62 8.89 -6.74 3.63
N LYS A 63 9.46 -6.71 4.83
CA LYS A 63 10.91 -6.95 5.03
C LYS A 63 11.28 -8.43 5.03
N SER A 64 10.32 -9.33 5.15
CA SER A 64 10.55 -10.77 5.22
C SER A 64 10.60 -11.37 3.82
N GLU A 65 11.52 -12.31 3.60
CA GLU A 65 11.60 -13.07 2.35
C GLU A 65 10.42 -14.01 2.15
N MET A 66 9.65 -14.29 3.19
CA MET A 66 8.51 -15.20 3.15
C MET A 66 7.23 -14.53 2.65
N TYR A 67 7.23 -13.22 2.45
CA TYR A 67 6.05 -12.45 2.04
C TYR A 67 6.37 -11.58 0.84
N PRO A 68 5.35 -11.05 0.15
CA PRO A 68 5.57 -10.07 -0.90
C PRO A 68 6.37 -8.86 -0.40
N ASN A 69 7.07 -8.19 -1.29
CA ASN A 69 8.00 -7.11 -0.92
C ASN A 69 7.41 -5.71 -1.02
N THR A 70 6.12 -5.57 -1.27
CA THR A 70 5.44 -4.27 -1.26
C THR A 70 4.26 -4.29 -0.29
N ILE A 71 3.92 -3.11 0.23
CA ILE A 71 2.82 -2.96 1.18
C ILE A 71 1.50 -3.40 0.55
N CYS A 72 1.19 -2.93 -0.67
CA CYS A 72 -0.06 -3.27 -1.34
C CYS A 72 -0.18 -4.78 -1.59
N GLU A 73 0.90 -5.44 -1.99
CA GLU A 73 0.89 -6.88 -2.20
C GLU A 73 0.67 -7.66 -0.90
N VAL A 74 1.30 -7.22 0.20
CA VAL A 74 1.09 -7.83 1.52
C VAL A 74 -0.36 -7.66 1.97
N VAL A 75 -0.90 -6.44 1.84
CA VAL A 75 -2.27 -6.12 2.25
C VAL A 75 -3.31 -6.91 1.45
N ARG A 76 -3.04 -7.13 0.18
CA ARG A 76 -3.95 -7.83 -0.75
C ARG A 76 -3.63 -9.32 -0.91
N GLN A 77 -2.80 -9.87 -0.04
CA GLN A 77 -2.37 -11.26 -0.13
C GLN A 77 -3.53 -12.22 0.01
N GLY A 78 -3.59 -13.21 -0.87
CA GLY A 78 -4.60 -14.25 -0.90
C GLY A 78 -4.83 -14.74 -2.31
N PRO A 79 -5.56 -15.85 -2.49
CA PRO A 79 -5.85 -16.38 -3.81
C PRO A 79 -6.77 -15.45 -4.61
N HIS A 80 -6.51 -15.36 -5.90
CA HIS A 80 -7.31 -14.59 -6.86
C HIS A 80 -7.77 -15.51 -7.98
N ARG A 81 -8.92 -15.20 -8.57
CA ARG A 81 -9.46 -15.93 -9.73
C ARG A 81 -9.72 -14.96 -10.86
N GLU A 82 -9.50 -15.43 -12.08
CA GLU A 82 -9.89 -14.67 -13.26
C GLU A 82 -11.41 -14.53 -13.32
N SER A 83 -11.88 -13.35 -13.75
CA SER A 83 -13.30 -13.10 -13.99
C SER A 83 -13.88 -14.17 -14.92
N TRP A 84 -15.15 -14.54 -14.70
CA TRP A 84 -15.87 -15.49 -15.57
C TRP A 84 -15.87 -15.09 -17.05
N ARG A 85 -15.66 -13.80 -17.34
CA ARG A 85 -15.52 -13.28 -18.71
C ARG A 85 -14.17 -13.58 -19.34
N LYS A 86 -13.22 -14.09 -18.59
CA LYS A 86 -11.85 -14.45 -19.03
C LYS A 86 -11.18 -13.32 -19.79
N ASN A 87 -11.29 -12.12 -19.27
CA ASN A 87 -10.77 -10.89 -19.89
C ASN A 87 -9.45 -10.42 -19.29
N GLY A 88 -8.75 -11.27 -18.54
CA GLY A 88 -7.51 -10.90 -17.83
C GLY A 88 -7.70 -10.14 -16.55
N VAL A 89 -8.94 -9.94 -16.10
CA VAL A 89 -9.25 -9.28 -14.83
C VAL A 89 -9.36 -10.34 -13.74
N TYR A 90 -8.62 -10.14 -12.65
CA TYR A 90 -8.58 -11.07 -11.50
C TYR A 90 -9.23 -10.43 -10.29
N HIS A 91 -9.99 -11.21 -9.56
CA HIS A 91 -10.64 -10.80 -8.32
C HIS A 91 -10.20 -11.69 -7.17
N PRO A 92 -10.09 -11.14 -5.94
CA PRO A 92 -9.77 -11.96 -4.78
C PRO A 92 -10.89 -12.97 -4.51
N VAL A 93 -10.50 -14.16 -4.08
CA VAL A 93 -11.45 -15.20 -3.67
C VAL A 93 -12.08 -14.78 -2.35
N LYS A 94 -13.42 -14.72 -2.32
CA LYS A 94 -14.17 -14.23 -1.17
C LYS A 94 -13.83 -14.98 0.12
N HIS A 95 -13.56 -14.23 1.17
CA HIS A 95 -13.25 -14.73 2.53
C HIS A 95 -11.95 -15.55 2.65
N ARG A 96 -11.03 -15.45 1.69
CA ARG A 96 -9.78 -16.20 1.72
C ARG A 96 -8.52 -15.34 1.77
N CYS A 97 -8.66 -14.05 2.04
CA CYS A 97 -7.53 -13.13 2.12
C CYS A 97 -6.93 -13.10 3.52
N GLN A 98 -5.64 -12.76 3.59
CA GLN A 98 -4.94 -12.55 4.86
C GLN A 98 -5.61 -11.45 5.70
N PHE A 99 -5.98 -10.35 5.06
CA PHE A 99 -6.78 -9.30 5.68
C PHE A 99 -8.20 -9.42 5.13
N SER A 100 -9.13 -9.83 5.98
CA SER A 100 -10.47 -10.23 5.56
C SER A 100 -11.28 -9.14 4.87
N TRP A 101 -11.05 -7.87 5.24
CA TRP A 101 -11.80 -6.75 4.65
C TRP A 101 -11.59 -6.64 3.13
N TYR A 102 -10.42 -7.05 2.65
CA TYR A 102 -10.08 -6.94 1.23
C TYR A 102 -10.99 -7.80 0.34
N CYS A 103 -11.45 -8.93 0.85
CA CYS A 103 -12.28 -9.86 0.05
C CYS A 103 -13.54 -10.32 0.76
N ASP A 104 -14.13 -9.46 1.58
CA ASP A 104 -15.40 -9.77 2.28
C ASP A 104 -16.64 -9.47 1.43
N GLY A 105 -16.47 -8.95 0.22
CA GLY A 105 -17.57 -8.60 -0.68
C GLY A 105 -18.23 -7.25 -0.38
N LYS A 106 -17.71 -6.51 0.61
CA LYS A 106 -18.19 -5.17 0.94
C LYS A 106 -17.34 -4.11 0.25
N PRO A 107 -17.85 -2.88 0.06
CA PRO A 107 -17.05 -1.80 -0.49
C PRO A 107 -15.82 -1.50 0.37
N ASP A 108 -14.66 -1.38 -0.26
CA ASP A 108 -13.37 -1.10 0.40
C ASP A 108 -13.14 0.41 0.50
N LYS A 109 -14.16 1.14 1.00
CA LYS A 109 -14.08 2.58 1.19
C LYS A 109 -14.26 2.92 2.66
N PRO A 110 -13.36 3.73 3.25
CA PRO A 110 -13.54 4.20 4.61
C PRO A 110 -14.85 4.96 4.76
N LYS A 111 -15.68 4.58 5.74
CA LYS A 111 -16.95 5.25 6.03
C LYS A 111 -16.77 6.51 6.87
N ASN A 112 -15.67 6.60 7.60
CA ASN A 112 -15.37 7.72 8.47
C ASN A 112 -14.01 8.30 8.08
N ILE A 113 -14.04 9.39 7.32
CA ILE A 113 -12.84 10.05 6.82
C ILE A 113 -11.96 10.58 7.96
N GLU A 114 -12.55 10.96 9.09
CA GLU A 114 -11.78 11.45 10.24
C GLU A 114 -10.91 10.36 10.86
N GLN A 115 -11.34 9.10 10.79
CA GLN A 115 -10.54 7.97 11.27
C GLN A 115 -9.51 7.49 10.23
N TYR A 116 -9.70 7.85 8.99
CA TYR A 116 -8.80 7.47 7.91
C TYR A 116 -7.58 8.39 7.83
#